data_26eaa21650d54caddf63c8aedc285af9
#
_entry.id   26eaa21650d54caddf63c8aedc285af9
#
_cell.length_a   1.000
_cell.length_b   1.000
_cell.length_c   1.000
_cell.angle_alpha   90.00
_cell.angle_beta   90.00
_cell.angle_gamma   90.00
#
_symmetry.space_group_name_H-M   'P 1'
#
loop_
_entity.id
_entity.type
_entity.pdbx_description
1 polymer ?
#
loop_
_entity_poly.entity_id
_entity_poly.type
_entity_poly.pdbx_seq_one_letter_code
_entity_poly.pdbx_strand_id
1 'polypeptide(L)'
;MTILQAVILGLAQGLGEFLPISSSAHLVLIPWFFRWTDPGLTFDVALHIGTLVAVVLYFWKDWWQLIIKGFSDVRSVQGRLFWYLVAASVPGAIGGFLLEEKAETIFRSPVLIAVMLIGMGILLYWADRRSAKNIGINNMTFGTSILIGISQALAIIPGVSRSGITMTTGLLMGMTREGAARFSFLLSTPIILGAAMVKLPHIISNSSMITVSFMIGMVVSCVIGVVSIGFLLRYVQTKNFLPFAWYRFLLGALIIMMTIVRP
;
A
#
# COMPACT_ATOMS: atom_id res chain seq x y z
N MET A 1 -22.39 -3.21 -9.43
CA MET A 1 -21.70 -2.02 -8.89
C MET A 1 -22.04 -0.80 -9.74
N THR A 2 -22.40 0.33 -9.12
CA THR A 2 -22.68 1.59 -9.82
C THR A 2 -21.39 2.36 -10.11
N ILE A 3 -21.45 3.33 -11.05
CA ILE A 3 -20.33 4.23 -11.33
C ILE A 3 -19.92 5.01 -10.09
N LEU A 4 -20.88 5.50 -9.29
CA LEU A 4 -20.61 6.21 -8.06
C LEU A 4 -19.81 5.36 -7.05
N GLN A 5 -20.19 4.09 -6.88
CA GLN A 5 -19.46 3.16 -6.03
C GLN A 5 -18.01 2.94 -6.52
N ALA A 6 -17.83 2.78 -7.83
CA ALA A 6 -16.51 2.63 -8.43
C ALA A 6 -15.62 3.87 -8.23
N VAL A 7 -16.19 5.07 -8.37
CA VAL A 7 -15.48 6.33 -8.10
C VAL A 7 -15.06 6.43 -6.63
N ILE A 8 -15.98 6.15 -5.68
CA ILE A 8 -15.68 6.22 -4.25
C ILE A 8 -14.58 5.22 -3.86
N LEU A 9 -14.67 3.97 -4.35
CA LEU A 9 -13.65 2.96 -4.08
C LEU A 9 -12.32 3.28 -4.77
N GLY A 10 -12.35 3.85 -5.99
CA GLY A 10 -11.16 4.34 -6.69
C GLY A 10 -10.47 5.49 -5.94
N LEU A 11 -11.25 6.45 -5.38
CA LEU A 11 -10.73 7.51 -4.52
C LEU A 11 -10.06 6.93 -3.26
N ALA A 12 -10.76 6.00 -2.58
CA ALA A 12 -10.25 5.34 -1.38
C ALA A 12 -8.96 4.56 -1.65
N GLN A 13 -8.89 3.85 -2.78
CA GLN A 13 -7.69 3.13 -3.20
C GLN A 13 -6.55 4.10 -3.50
N GLY A 14 -6.76 5.10 -4.36
CA GLY A 14 -5.72 6.05 -4.77
C GLY A 14 -5.12 6.84 -3.60
N LEU A 15 -5.95 7.22 -2.61
CA LEU A 15 -5.48 7.84 -1.37
C LEU A 15 -4.79 6.82 -0.47
N GLY A 16 -5.47 5.73 -0.16
CA GLY A 16 -5.07 4.78 0.87
C GLY A 16 -3.87 3.91 0.51
N GLU A 17 -3.55 3.76 -0.78
CA GLU A 17 -2.43 2.95 -1.24
C GLU A 17 -1.09 3.59 -0.86
N PHE A 18 -0.99 4.90 -0.98
CA PHE A 18 0.25 5.64 -0.75
C PHE A 18 0.28 6.30 0.63
N LEU A 19 -0.83 6.83 1.11
CA LEU A 19 -0.93 7.32 2.48
C LEU A 19 -0.94 6.14 3.47
N PRO A 20 -0.30 6.26 4.63
CA PRO A 20 -0.22 5.16 5.60
C PRO A 20 -1.54 4.99 6.40
N ILE A 21 -2.69 4.81 5.68
CA ILE A 21 -4.05 4.71 6.23
C ILE A 21 -4.77 3.39 5.88
N SER A 22 -4.16 2.53 5.06
CA SER A 22 -4.67 1.21 4.64
C SER A 22 -5.80 1.26 3.59
N SER A 23 -5.43 1.26 2.30
CA SER A 23 -6.38 1.14 1.18
C SER A 23 -7.25 -0.11 1.32
N SER A 24 -6.66 -1.27 1.60
CA SER A 24 -7.37 -2.54 1.76
C SER A 24 -8.43 -2.51 2.87
N ALA A 25 -8.18 -1.79 3.98
CA ALA A 25 -9.21 -1.58 4.99
C ALA A 25 -10.41 -0.80 4.42
N HIS A 26 -10.16 0.28 3.68
CA HIS A 26 -11.23 1.11 3.10
C HIS A 26 -12.05 0.36 2.06
N LEU A 27 -11.41 -0.48 1.22
CA LEU A 27 -12.10 -1.27 0.21
C LEU A 27 -13.08 -2.28 0.82
N VAL A 28 -12.79 -2.79 2.03
CA VAL A 28 -13.69 -3.64 2.80
C VAL A 28 -14.72 -2.83 3.58
N LEU A 29 -14.27 -1.77 4.25
CA LEU A 29 -15.12 -1.03 5.20
C LEU A 29 -16.15 -0.13 4.52
N ILE A 30 -15.84 0.48 3.37
CA ILE A 30 -16.79 1.33 2.67
C ILE A 30 -18.04 0.54 2.24
N PRO A 31 -17.93 -0.62 1.55
CA PRO A 31 -19.08 -1.47 1.28
C PRO A 31 -19.82 -1.88 2.56
N TRP A 32 -19.09 -2.26 3.61
CA TRP A 32 -19.70 -2.65 4.89
C TRP A 32 -20.49 -1.50 5.55
N PHE A 33 -19.95 -0.28 5.58
CA PHE A 33 -20.64 0.89 6.15
C PHE A 33 -21.93 1.23 5.42
N PHE A 34 -21.89 1.22 4.09
CA PHE A 34 -23.03 1.58 3.26
C PHE A 34 -23.94 0.40 2.90
N ARG A 35 -23.66 -0.80 3.41
CA ARG A 35 -24.39 -2.04 3.09
C ARG A 35 -24.41 -2.34 1.58
N TRP A 36 -23.32 -2.01 0.90
CA TRP A 36 -23.13 -2.39 -0.50
C TRP A 36 -22.67 -3.86 -0.58
N THR A 37 -23.00 -4.50 -1.69
CA THR A 37 -22.36 -5.78 -2.01
C THR A 37 -20.86 -5.55 -2.19
N ASP A 38 -20.04 -6.32 -1.48
CA ASP A 38 -18.59 -6.27 -1.61
C ASP A 38 -18.20 -6.69 -3.04
N PRO A 39 -17.47 -5.85 -3.81
CA PRO A 39 -17.05 -6.21 -5.16
C PRO A 39 -16.03 -7.35 -5.22
N GLY A 40 -15.41 -7.68 -4.09
CA GLY A 40 -14.44 -8.77 -3.95
C GLY A 40 -13.03 -8.43 -4.43
N LEU A 41 -12.11 -9.37 -4.14
CA LEU A 41 -10.67 -9.19 -4.36
C LEU A 41 -10.31 -8.88 -5.82
N THR A 42 -11.04 -9.41 -6.79
CA THR A 42 -10.78 -9.16 -8.22
C THR A 42 -10.91 -7.68 -8.58
N PHE A 43 -11.94 -7.01 -8.05
CA PHE A 43 -12.10 -5.55 -8.23
C PHE A 43 -11.06 -4.77 -7.45
N ASP A 44 -10.73 -5.20 -6.22
CA ASP A 44 -9.67 -4.59 -5.43
C ASP A 44 -8.32 -4.62 -6.20
N VAL A 45 -7.97 -5.76 -6.82
CA VAL A 45 -6.76 -5.87 -7.66
C VAL A 45 -6.80 -4.93 -8.86
N ALA A 46 -7.97 -4.76 -9.49
CA ALA A 46 -8.11 -3.80 -10.59
C ALA A 46 -7.81 -2.36 -10.16
N LEU A 47 -8.30 -1.95 -9.00
CA LEU A 47 -7.97 -0.65 -8.44
C LEU A 47 -6.47 -0.52 -8.13
N HIS A 48 -5.83 -1.61 -7.68
CA HIS A 48 -4.37 -1.64 -7.47
C HIS A 48 -3.60 -1.53 -8.80
N ILE A 49 -4.11 -2.07 -9.91
CA ILE A 49 -3.52 -1.83 -11.24
C ILE A 49 -3.54 -0.33 -11.57
N GLY A 50 -4.61 0.38 -11.25
CA GLY A 50 -4.65 1.85 -11.40
C GLY A 50 -3.54 2.54 -10.59
N THR A 51 -3.34 2.18 -9.33
CA THR A 51 -2.25 2.73 -8.51
C THR A 51 -0.86 2.24 -8.93
N LEU A 52 -0.74 1.05 -9.53
CA LEU A 52 0.51 0.60 -10.19
C LEU A 52 0.89 1.53 -11.35
N VAL A 53 -0.07 1.86 -12.21
CA VAL A 53 0.16 2.83 -13.28
C VAL A 53 0.58 4.19 -12.70
N ALA A 54 -0.07 4.64 -11.61
CA ALA A 54 0.27 5.89 -10.93
C ALA A 54 1.74 5.93 -10.46
N VAL A 55 2.20 4.89 -9.76
CA VAL A 55 3.56 4.85 -9.23
C VAL A 55 4.59 4.74 -10.35
N VAL A 56 4.32 3.97 -11.40
CA VAL A 56 5.21 3.87 -12.57
C VAL A 56 5.30 5.20 -13.29
N LEU A 57 4.17 5.89 -13.53
CA LEU A 57 4.14 7.21 -14.15
C LEU A 57 4.87 8.27 -13.30
N TYR A 58 4.68 8.26 -11.99
CA TYR A 58 5.33 9.23 -11.11
C TYR A 58 6.85 9.03 -11.04
N PHE A 59 7.30 7.78 -10.92
CA PHE A 59 8.71 7.42 -10.77
C PHE A 59 9.35 6.89 -12.06
N TRP A 60 8.82 7.21 -13.25
CA TRP A 60 9.30 6.63 -14.52
C TRP A 60 10.80 6.87 -14.76
N LYS A 61 11.32 8.05 -14.41
CA LYS A 61 12.76 8.38 -14.52
C LYS A 61 13.60 7.59 -13.53
N ASP A 62 13.08 7.40 -12.31
CA ASP A 62 13.73 6.58 -11.30
C ASP A 62 13.80 5.13 -11.76
N TRP A 63 12.69 4.57 -12.24
CA TRP A 63 12.63 3.21 -12.75
C TRP A 63 13.57 2.99 -13.93
N TRP A 64 13.62 3.92 -14.85
CA TRP A 64 14.56 3.86 -15.98
C TRP A 64 16.02 3.77 -15.50
N GLN A 65 16.43 4.62 -14.57
CA GLN A 65 17.77 4.62 -14.01
C GLN A 65 18.05 3.35 -13.18
N LEU A 66 17.09 2.92 -12.35
CA LEU A 66 17.21 1.73 -11.53
C LEU A 66 17.45 0.48 -12.39
N ILE A 67 16.65 0.29 -13.44
CA ILE A 67 16.77 -0.85 -14.35
C ILE A 67 18.11 -0.82 -15.07
N ILE A 68 18.46 0.29 -15.73
CA ILE A 68 19.73 0.37 -16.46
C ILE A 68 20.90 0.12 -15.50
N LYS A 69 20.96 0.80 -14.38
CA LYS A 69 22.08 0.67 -13.45
C LYS A 69 22.06 -0.67 -12.69
N GLY A 70 20.90 -1.27 -12.50
CA GLY A 70 20.76 -2.61 -11.93
C GLY A 70 21.50 -3.69 -12.71
N PHE A 71 21.59 -3.53 -14.03
CA PHE A 71 22.28 -4.49 -14.91
C PHE A 71 23.64 -4.00 -15.41
N SER A 72 23.84 -2.69 -15.61
CA SER A 72 25.12 -2.16 -16.14
C SER A 72 26.14 -1.79 -15.06
N ASP A 73 25.68 -1.41 -13.85
CA ASP A 73 26.57 -0.95 -12.77
C ASP A 73 25.93 -1.25 -11.39
N VAL A 74 25.97 -2.54 -11.02
CA VAL A 74 25.39 -3.05 -9.76
C VAL A 74 25.98 -2.37 -8.50
N ARG A 75 27.20 -1.83 -8.59
CA ARG A 75 27.87 -1.17 -7.46
C ARG A 75 27.43 0.28 -7.26
N SER A 76 26.81 0.91 -8.26
CA SER A 76 26.25 2.26 -8.12
C SER A 76 25.12 2.30 -7.08
N VAL A 77 24.78 3.48 -6.61
CA VAL A 77 23.66 3.68 -5.66
C VAL A 77 22.36 3.15 -6.25
N GLN A 78 22.07 3.50 -7.50
CA GLN A 78 20.85 3.06 -8.20
C GLN A 78 20.85 1.56 -8.48
N GLY A 79 22.01 0.97 -8.84
CA GLY A 79 22.13 -0.47 -9.07
C GLY A 79 21.88 -1.27 -7.80
N ARG A 80 22.47 -0.87 -6.67
CA ARG A 80 22.18 -1.47 -5.36
C ARG A 80 20.72 -1.32 -4.97
N LEU A 81 20.14 -0.12 -5.13
CA LEU A 81 18.74 0.14 -4.79
C LEU A 81 17.79 -0.74 -5.61
N PHE A 82 18.07 -0.95 -6.90
CA PHE A 82 17.29 -1.88 -7.73
C PHE A 82 17.25 -3.29 -7.10
N TRP A 83 18.40 -3.85 -6.77
CA TRP A 83 18.47 -5.19 -6.18
C TRP A 83 17.92 -5.26 -4.76
N TYR A 84 17.99 -4.16 -4.00
CA TYR A 84 17.34 -4.05 -2.69
C TYR A 84 15.81 -4.10 -2.82
N LEU A 85 15.23 -3.44 -3.82
CA LEU A 85 13.80 -3.51 -4.11
C LEU A 85 13.37 -4.92 -4.55
N VAL A 86 14.16 -5.57 -5.42
CA VAL A 86 13.91 -6.97 -5.82
C VAL A 86 13.93 -7.89 -4.61
N ALA A 87 15.00 -7.85 -3.81
CA ALA A 87 15.14 -8.72 -2.63
C ALA A 87 14.05 -8.45 -1.58
N ALA A 88 13.71 -7.18 -1.31
CA ALA A 88 12.66 -6.81 -0.38
C ALA A 88 11.24 -7.21 -0.85
N SER A 89 11.06 -7.45 -2.14
CA SER A 89 9.77 -7.91 -2.68
C SER A 89 9.49 -9.39 -2.38
N VAL A 90 10.55 -10.20 -2.26
CA VAL A 90 10.41 -11.66 -2.10
C VAL A 90 9.60 -12.06 -0.85
N PRO A 91 9.86 -11.55 0.36
CA PRO A 91 9.08 -11.92 1.54
C PRO A 91 7.60 -11.54 1.41
N GLY A 92 7.31 -10.36 0.81
CA GLY A 92 5.95 -9.91 0.56
C GLY A 92 5.21 -10.80 -0.45
N ALA A 93 5.88 -11.22 -1.52
CA ALA A 93 5.32 -12.14 -2.51
C ALA A 93 5.03 -13.52 -1.91
N ILE A 94 5.95 -14.07 -1.10
CA ILE A 94 5.77 -15.34 -0.39
C ILE A 94 4.57 -15.22 0.57
N GLY A 95 4.50 -14.16 1.39
CA GLY A 95 3.40 -13.93 2.32
C GLY A 95 2.06 -13.81 1.58
N GLY A 96 2.02 -13.06 0.47
CA GLY A 96 0.83 -12.92 -0.37
C GLY A 96 0.34 -14.25 -0.91
N PHE A 97 1.24 -15.06 -1.45
CA PHE A 97 0.91 -16.39 -1.99
C PHE A 97 0.39 -17.36 -0.92
N LEU A 98 1.08 -17.43 0.24
CA LEU A 98 0.73 -18.39 1.31
C LEU A 98 -0.57 -18.01 2.06
N LEU A 99 -0.95 -16.74 2.06
CA LEU A 99 -2.07 -16.24 2.86
C LEU A 99 -3.23 -15.72 2.00
N GLU A 100 -3.22 -15.95 0.67
CA GLU A 100 -4.24 -15.46 -0.26
C GLU A 100 -5.65 -15.86 0.17
N GLU A 101 -5.89 -17.13 0.47
CA GLU A 101 -7.21 -17.65 0.90
C GLU A 101 -7.69 -16.95 2.20
N LYS A 102 -6.79 -16.70 3.14
CA LYS A 102 -7.13 -15.99 4.38
C LYS A 102 -7.41 -14.51 4.12
N ALA A 103 -6.76 -13.90 3.14
CA ALA A 103 -7.00 -12.52 2.73
C ALA A 103 -8.39 -12.34 2.10
N GLU A 104 -8.91 -13.38 1.44
CA GLU A 104 -10.24 -13.39 0.85
C GLU A 104 -11.36 -13.65 1.88
N THR A 105 -11.03 -14.24 3.03
CA THR A 105 -12.01 -14.71 4.02
C THR A 105 -11.83 -14.05 5.38
N ILE A 106 -11.07 -14.67 6.26
CA ILE A 106 -10.96 -14.32 7.69
C ILE A 106 -10.43 -12.87 7.89
N PHE A 107 -9.51 -12.44 7.03
CA PHE A 107 -8.90 -11.12 7.18
C PHE A 107 -9.83 -9.96 6.80
N ARG A 108 -10.98 -10.21 6.16
CA ARG A 108 -11.97 -9.17 5.84
C ARG A 108 -12.90 -8.84 7.02
N SER A 109 -12.68 -9.42 8.21
CA SER A 109 -13.46 -9.11 9.41
C SER A 109 -13.27 -7.64 9.84
N PRO A 110 -14.36 -6.83 9.99
CA PRO A 110 -14.27 -5.43 10.42
C PRO A 110 -13.56 -5.27 11.78
N VAL A 111 -13.79 -6.20 12.70
CA VAL A 111 -13.14 -6.16 14.03
C VAL A 111 -11.63 -6.34 13.91
N LEU A 112 -11.19 -7.32 13.11
CA LEU A 112 -9.76 -7.53 12.86
C LEU A 112 -9.13 -6.30 12.20
N ILE A 113 -9.80 -5.71 11.21
CA ILE A 113 -9.35 -4.49 10.52
C ILE A 113 -9.20 -3.34 11.54
N ALA A 114 -10.17 -3.16 12.44
CA ALA A 114 -10.12 -2.12 13.47
C ALA A 114 -8.92 -2.29 14.41
N VAL A 115 -8.68 -3.53 14.88
CA VAL A 115 -7.52 -3.85 15.73
C VAL A 115 -6.21 -3.57 15.01
N MET A 116 -6.11 -3.97 13.72
CA MET A 116 -4.90 -3.70 12.91
C MET A 116 -4.69 -2.21 12.64
N LEU A 117 -5.76 -1.45 12.36
CA LEU A 117 -5.68 0.00 12.20
C LEU A 117 -5.11 0.66 13.45
N ILE A 118 -5.66 0.35 14.64
CA ILE A 118 -5.23 0.93 15.90
C ILE A 118 -3.79 0.51 16.23
N GLY A 119 -3.49 -0.79 16.20
CA GLY A 119 -2.17 -1.32 16.55
C GLY A 119 -1.06 -0.74 15.67
N MET A 120 -1.29 -0.70 14.36
CA MET A 120 -0.34 -0.11 13.41
C MET A 120 -0.30 1.42 13.48
N GLY A 121 -1.40 2.07 13.88
CA GLY A 121 -1.41 3.51 14.20
C GLY A 121 -0.47 3.83 15.36
N ILE A 122 -0.53 3.02 16.45
CA ILE A 122 0.37 3.14 17.61
C ILE A 122 1.83 2.95 17.18
N LEU A 123 2.09 1.91 16.38
CA LEU A 123 3.44 1.58 15.93
C LEU A 123 4.02 2.69 15.04
N LEU A 124 3.24 3.23 14.10
CA LEU A 124 3.62 4.35 13.25
C LEU A 124 3.93 5.61 14.07
N TYR A 125 3.06 5.94 15.02
CA TYR A 125 3.24 7.07 15.93
C TYR A 125 4.54 6.94 16.74
N TRP A 126 4.76 5.78 17.33
CA TRP A 126 5.95 5.51 18.13
C TRP A 126 7.24 5.55 17.29
N ALA A 127 7.25 4.91 16.13
CA ALA A 127 8.38 4.91 15.21
C ALA A 127 8.72 6.33 14.72
N ASP A 128 7.71 7.11 14.37
CA ASP A 128 7.93 8.48 13.90
C ASP A 128 8.50 9.40 14.99
N ARG A 129 8.20 9.15 16.25
CA ARG A 129 8.77 9.92 17.37
C ARG A 129 10.17 9.49 17.78
N ARG A 130 10.48 8.21 17.70
CA ARG A 130 11.72 7.62 18.22
C ARG A 130 12.85 7.52 17.19
N SER A 131 12.55 7.54 15.91
CA SER A 131 13.53 7.39 14.84
C SER A 131 14.55 8.53 14.81
N ALA A 132 15.82 8.18 14.56
CA ALA A 132 16.91 9.15 14.34
C ALA A 132 16.73 9.99 13.06
N LYS A 133 16.07 9.45 12.03
CA LYS A 133 15.73 10.11 10.75
C LYS A 133 16.91 10.74 10.01
N ASN A 134 18.04 10.05 10.00
CA ASN A 134 19.29 10.55 9.42
C ASN A 134 19.76 9.77 8.17
N ILE A 135 19.09 8.62 7.85
CA ILE A 135 19.45 7.77 6.72
C ILE A 135 18.52 8.06 5.54
N GLY A 136 19.05 8.70 4.49
CA GLY A 136 18.33 8.83 3.22
C GLY A 136 18.28 7.53 2.43
N ILE A 137 17.40 7.44 1.42
CA ILE A 137 17.23 6.24 0.58
C ILE A 137 18.54 5.77 -0.07
N ASN A 138 19.41 6.68 -0.46
CA ASN A 138 20.69 6.39 -1.12
C ASN A 138 21.73 5.75 -0.17
N ASN A 139 21.55 5.91 1.13
CA ASN A 139 22.46 5.43 2.18
C ASN A 139 21.89 4.24 2.96
N MET A 140 20.73 3.71 2.54
CA MET A 140 20.15 2.53 3.17
C MET A 140 21.02 1.29 2.94
N THR A 141 20.95 0.35 3.87
CA THR A 141 21.68 -0.92 3.79
C THR A 141 20.81 -2.04 3.22
N PHE A 142 21.44 -3.11 2.73
CA PHE A 142 20.72 -4.32 2.32
C PHE A 142 19.89 -4.91 3.48
N GLY A 143 20.45 -4.94 4.71
CA GLY A 143 19.72 -5.41 5.90
C GLY A 143 18.44 -4.60 6.16
N THR A 144 18.51 -3.27 6.00
CA THR A 144 17.32 -2.40 6.11
C THR A 144 16.26 -2.76 5.07
N SER A 145 16.67 -3.00 3.81
CA SER A 145 15.72 -3.37 2.75
C SER A 145 15.02 -4.70 3.02
N ILE A 146 15.75 -5.71 3.50
CA ILE A 146 15.19 -7.02 3.85
C ILE A 146 14.22 -6.92 5.03
N LEU A 147 14.55 -6.16 6.07
CA LEU A 147 13.63 -5.96 7.20
C LEU A 147 12.33 -5.27 6.78
N ILE A 148 12.42 -4.28 5.90
CA ILE A 148 11.22 -3.65 5.30
C ILE A 148 10.44 -4.69 4.48
N GLY A 149 11.11 -5.53 3.70
CA GLY A 149 10.48 -6.59 2.91
C GLY A 149 9.78 -7.64 3.78
N ILE A 150 10.41 -8.07 4.88
CA ILE A 150 9.80 -9.00 5.84
C ILE A 150 8.56 -8.37 6.49
N SER A 151 8.67 -7.12 6.91
CA SER A 151 7.53 -6.40 7.51
C SER A 151 6.38 -6.23 6.52
N GLN A 152 6.68 -6.09 5.22
CA GLN A 152 5.70 -5.99 4.16
C GLN A 152 4.80 -7.24 4.06
N ALA A 153 5.29 -8.43 4.41
CA ALA A 153 4.47 -9.64 4.40
C ALA A 153 3.25 -9.55 5.32
N LEU A 154 3.33 -8.76 6.40
CA LEU A 154 2.18 -8.51 7.29
C LEU A 154 1.07 -7.67 6.62
N ALA A 155 1.38 -6.97 5.54
CA ALA A 155 0.41 -6.08 4.87
C ALA A 155 -0.70 -6.82 4.13
N ILE A 156 -0.62 -8.15 4.02
CA ILE A 156 -1.71 -8.99 3.52
C ILE A 156 -2.96 -8.86 4.41
N ILE A 157 -2.80 -8.53 5.69
CA ILE A 157 -3.89 -8.32 6.63
C ILE A 157 -4.44 -6.90 6.44
N PRO A 158 -5.72 -6.72 6.02
CA PRO A 158 -6.33 -5.40 5.90
C PRO A 158 -6.29 -4.65 7.23
N GLY A 159 -6.00 -3.35 7.17
CA GLY A 159 -5.76 -2.54 8.38
C GLY A 159 -4.28 -2.37 8.72
N VAL A 160 -3.40 -3.30 8.36
CA VAL A 160 -1.94 -3.13 8.53
C VAL A 160 -1.42 -1.97 7.67
N SER A 161 -1.82 -1.87 6.43
CA SER A 161 -1.31 -0.92 5.43
C SER A 161 0.11 -1.25 4.97
N ARG A 162 0.27 -1.59 3.70
CA ARG A 162 1.58 -1.85 3.10
C ARG A 162 2.50 -0.62 3.22
N SER A 163 2.04 0.54 2.79
CA SER A 163 2.79 1.80 2.95
C SER A 163 3.03 2.12 4.44
N GLY A 164 2.04 1.88 5.31
CA GLY A 164 2.17 2.11 6.75
C GLY A 164 3.28 1.26 7.39
N ILE A 165 3.28 -0.06 7.17
CA ILE A 165 4.27 -0.95 7.81
C ILE A 165 5.68 -0.75 7.24
N THR A 166 5.82 -0.58 5.91
CA THR A 166 7.12 -0.38 5.28
C THR A 166 7.76 0.95 5.66
N MET A 167 6.98 2.04 5.73
CA MET A 167 7.45 3.34 6.23
C MET A 167 7.82 3.25 7.73
N THR A 168 6.99 2.60 8.54
CA THR A 168 7.24 2.40 9.97
C THR A 168 8.56 1.65 10.20
N THR A 169 8.77 0.55 9.49
CA THR A 169 10.02 -0.22 9.59
C THR A 169 11.22 0.59 9.11
N GLY A 170 11.08 1.34 8.00
CA GLY A 170 12.12 2.25 7.52
C GLY A 170 12.51 3.30 8.59
N LEU A 171 11.51 3.90 9.25
CA LEU A 171 11.74 4.84 10.36
C LEU A 171 12.47 4.19 11.53
N LEU A 172 12.06 2.99 11.95
CA LEU A 172 12.73 2.25 13.03
C LEU A 172 14.19 1.91 12.69
N MET A 173 14.48 1.74 11.41
CA MET A 173 15.85 1.56 10.90
C MET A 173 16.60 2.88 10.73
N GLY A 174 16.07 3.99 11.21
CA GLY A 174 16.72 5.31 11.18
C GLY A 174 16.59 6.06 9.85
N MET A 175 15.76 5.61 8.92
CA MET A 175 15.53 6.33 7.67
C MET A 175 14.81 7.67 7.91
N THR A 176 15.09 8.65 7.04
CA THR A 176 14.29 9.86 6.97
C THR A 176 12.86 9.53 6.56
N ARG A 177 11.88 10.38 6.92
CA ARG A 177 10.48 10.20 6.51
C ARG A 177 10.34 10.11 4.99
N GLU A 178 11.02 11.03 4.28
CA GLU A 178 11.03 11.05 2.81
C GLU A 178 11.69 9.78 2.23
N GLY A 179 12.83 9.36 2.76
CA GLY A 179 13.51 8.14 2.32
C GLY A 179 12.67 6.88 2.51
N ALA A 180 12.01 6.75 3.67
CA ALA A 180 11.11 5.64 3.96
C ALA A 180 9.87 5.64 3.04
N ALA A 181 9.26 6.81 2.81
CA ALA A 181 8.11 6.94 1.90
C ALA A 181 8.51 6.62 0.45
N ARG A 182 9.62 7.18 -0.04
CA ARG A 182 10.12 6.93 -1.41
C ARG A 182 10.45 5.45 -1.64
N PHE A 183 11.16 4.80 -0.69
CA PHE A 183 11.43 3.37 -0.77
C PHE A 183 10.16 2.53 -0.76
N SER A 184 9.23 2.83 0.13
CA SER A 184 7.92 2.18 0.21
C SER A 184 7.15 2.25 -1.11
N PHE A 185 7.14 3.43 -1.77
CA PHE A 185 6.46 3.61 -3.05
C PHE A 185 7.13 2.83 -4.18
N LEU A 186 8.44 2.88 -4.29
CA LEU A 186 9.16 2.05 -5.27
C LEU A 186 8.92 0.56 -5.02
N LEU A 187 8.95 0.11 -3.75
CA LEU A 187 8.73 -1.29 -3.38
C LEU A 187 7.31 -1.77 -3.72
N SER A 188 6.32 -0.86 -3.81
CA SER A 188 4.96 -1.23 -4.22
C SER A 188 4.88 -1.75 -5.66
N THR A 189 5.72 -1.24 -6.55
CA THR A 189 5.67 -1.59 -7.98
C THR A 189 5.83 -3.09 -8.23
N PRO A 190 6.91 -3.77 -7.80
CA PRO A 190 7.05 -5.21 -8.03
C PRO A 190 5.97 -6.05 -7.33
N ILE A 191 5.50 -5.64 -6.17
CA ILE A 191 4.46 -6.38 -5.42
C ILE A 191 3.10 -6.28 -6.10
N ILE A 192 2.67 -5.08 -6.48
CA ILE A 192 1.38 -4.90 -7.17
C ILE A 192 1.44 -5.53 -8.56
N LEU A 193 2.58 -5.41 -9.25
CA LEU A 193 2.77 -6.08 -10.54
C LEU A 193 2.64 -7.60 -10.40
N GLY A 194 3.26 -8.21 -9.38
CA GLY A 194 3.14 -9.63 -9.09
C GLY A 194 1.69 -10.05 -8.84
N ALA A 195 0.96 -9.32 -7.99
CA ALA A 195 -0.45 -9.58 -7.73
C ALA A 195 -1.32 -9.43 -9.00
N ALA A 196 -1.04 -8.40 -9.81
CA ALA A 196 -1.72 -8.20 -11.09
C ALA A 196 -1.48 -9.37 -12.04
N MET A 197 -0.23 -9.85 -12.18
CA MET A 197 0.11 -10.98 -13.05
C MET A 197 -0.62 -12.28 -12.65
N VAL A 198 -0.83 -12.51 -11.36
CA VAL A 198 -1.57 -13.69 -10.86
C VAL A 198 -3.06 -13.57 -11.18
N LYS A 199 -3.68 -12.41 -10.98
CA LYS A 199 -5.13 -12.22 -11.16
C LYS A 199 -5.54 -11.83 -12.58
N LEU A 200 -4.66 -11.27 -13.39
CA LEU A 200 -4.97 -10.82 -14.75
C LEU A 200 -5.52 -11.91 -15.67
N PRO A 201 -5.01 -13.16 -15.68
CA PRO A 201 -5.60 -14.24 -16.46
C PRO A 201 -7.07 -14.50 -16.12
N HIS A 202 -7.42 -14.45 -14.81
CA HIS A 202 -8.79 -14.62 -14.36
C HIS A 202 -9.70 -13.45 -14.80
N ILE A 203 -9.19 -12.22 -14.79
CA ILE A 203 -9.93 -11.02 -15.25
C ILE A 203 -10.19 -11.11 -16.76
N ILE A 204 -9.19 -11.52 -17.54
CA ILE A 204 -9.30 -11.63 -19.01
C ILE A 204 -10.26 -12.77 -19.41
N SER A 205 -10.19 -13.92 -18.75
CA SER A 205 -11.07 -15.05 -19.04
C SER A 205 -12.54 -14.77 -18.69
N ASN A 206 -12.80 -13.83 -17.78
CA ASN A 206 -14.14 -13.40 -17.37
C ASN A 206 -14.39 -11.95 -17.85
N SER A 207 -14.39 -11.72 -19.17
CA SER A 207 -14.52 -10.39 -19.77
C SER A 207 -15.78 -9.60 -19.35
N SER A 208 -16.82 -10.31 -18.88
CA SER A 208 -18.02 -9.69 -18.29
C SER A 208 -17.74 -8.87 -17.02
N MET A 209 -16.61 -9.08 -16.37
CA MET A 209 -16.18 -8.29 -15.22
C MET A 209 -15.66 -6.91 -15.63
N ILE A 210 -15.17 -6.74 -16.88
CA ILE A 210 -14.61 -5.50 -17.39
C ILE A 210 -15.77 -4.57 -17.80
N THR A 211 -16.41 -3.98 -16.81
CA THR A 211 -17.50 -3.01 -17.01
C THR A 211 -16.96 -1.59 -17.09
N VAL A 212 -17.81 -0.66 -17.53
CA VAL A 212 -17.50 0.79 -17.50
C VAL A 212 -17.13 1.25 -16.08
N SER A 213 -17.87 0.77 -15.07
CA SER A 213 -17.57 1.07 -13.65
C SER A 213 -16.19 0.58 -13.23
N PHE A 214 -15.78 -0.62 -13.70
CA PHE A 214 -14.45 -1.17 -13.44
C PHE A 214 -13.33 -0.27 -13.99
N MET A 215 -13.46 0.18 -15.25
CA MET A 215 -12.51 1.07 -15.89
C MET A 215 -12.45 2.46 -15.23
N ILE A 216 -13.61 3.01 -14.85
CA ILE A 216 -13.67 4.29 -14.13
C ILE A 216 -12.96 4.18 -12.79
N GLY A 217 -13.21 3.13 -12.00
CA GLY A 217 -12.52 2.90 -10.73
C GLY A 217 -11.01 2.88 -10.89
N MET A 218 -10.50 2.15 -11.88
CA MET A 218 -9.08 2.08 -12.22
C MET A 218 -8.48 3.45 -12.58
N VAL A 219 -9.15 4.21 -13.44
CA VAL A 219 -8.68 5.55 -13.85
C VAL A 219 -8.67 6.51 -12.65
N VAL A 220 -9.74 6.49 -11.84
CA VAL A 220 -9.81 7.32 -10.62
C VAL A 220 -8.69 6.96 -9.65
N SER A 221 -8.45 5.68 -9.40
CA SER A 221 -7.36 5.25 -8.49
C SER A 221 -5.98 5.63 -9.02
N CYS A 222 -5.79 5.63 -10.34
CA CYS A 222 -4.56 6.10 -10.97
C CYS A 222 -4.34 7.60 -10.75
N VAL A 223 -5.31 8.43 -11.11
CA VAL A 223 -5.21 9.89 -11.01
C VAL A 223 -4.98 10.33 -9.56
N ILE A 224 -5.80 9.79 -8.65
CA ILE A 224 -5.67 10.09 -7.23
C ILE A 224 -4.35 9.53 -6.66
N GLY A 225 -3.90 8.39 -7.14
CA GLY A 225 -2.61 7.81 -6.78
C GLY A 225 -1.43 8.73 -7.09
N VAL A 226 -1.38 9.31 -8.30
CA VAL A 226 -0.36 10.29 -8.69
C VAL A 226 -0.36 11.51 -7.75
N VAL A 227 -1.56 12.04 -7.46
CA VAL A 227 -1.72 13.17 -6.55
C VAL A 227 -1.25 12.81 -5.12
N SER A 228 -1.62 11.62 -4.64
CA SER A 228 -1.28 11.14 -3.30
C SER A 228 0.22 10.95 -3.10
N ILE A 229 0.93 10.40 -4.10
CA ILE A 229 2.39 10.28 -4.07
C ILE A 229 3.03 11.66 -3.95
N GLY A 230 2.65 12.59 -4.85
CA GLY A 230 3.20 13.95 -4.86
C GLY A 230 2.91 14.69 -3.56
N PHE A 231 1.68 14.57 -3.04
CA PHE A 231 1.28 15.15 -1.76
C PHE A 231 2.14 14.60 -0.62
N LEU A 232 2.20 13.26 -0.44
CA LEU A 232 2.89 12.70 0.72
C LEU A 232 4.38 13.01 0.70
N LEU A 233 5.06 12.89 -0.45
CA LEU A 233 6.49 13.19 -0.54
C LEU A 233 6.82 14.63 -0.18
N ARG A 234 5.98 15.60 -0.56
CA ARG A 234 6.13 17.00 -0.15
C ARG A 234 5.80 17.20 1.33
N TYR A 235 4.73 16.57 1.80
CA TYR A 235 4.26 16.69 3.17
C TYR A 235 5.30 16.22 4.19
N VAL A 236 5.90 15.04 3.97
CA VAL A 236 6.83 14.44 4.94
C VAL A 236 8.21 15.10 4.99
N GLN A 237 8.52 16.01 4.07
CA GLN A 237 9.75 16.82 4.13
C GLN A 237 9.74 17.75 5.35
N THR A 238 8.58 18.27 5.72
CA THR A 238 8.44 19.26 6.82
C THR A 238 7.51 18.80 7.94
N LYS A 239 6.67 17.81 7.70
CA LYS A 239 5.63 17.34 8.63
C LYS A 239 5.90 15.91 9.07
N ASN A 240 5.11 15.45 10.05
CA ASN A 240 5.20 14.11 10.64
C ASN A 240 4.00 13.22 10.23
N PHE A 241 4.06 11.94 10.60
CA PHE A 241 3.00 10.98 10.32
C PHE A 241 1.85 11.00 11.34
N LEU A 242 1.86 11.89 12.31
CA LEU A 242 0.86 11.96 13.39
C LEU A 242 -0.60 12.06 12.89
N PRO A 243 -0.95 12.89 11.88
CA PRO A 243 -2.34 12.94 11.40
C PRO A 243 -2.85 11.60 10.87
N PHE A 244 -1.97 10.82 10.21
CA PHE A 244 -2.34 9.49 9.70
C PHE A 244 -2.53 8.47 10.83
N ALA A 245 -1.75 8.56 11.91
CA ALA A 245 -1.94 7.74 13.10
C ALA A 245 -3.28 8.07 13.78
N TRP A 246 -3.61 9.35 13.96
CA TRP A 246 -4.91 9.76 14.50
C TRP A 246 -6.09 9.32 13.62
N TYR A 247 -5.97 9.45 12.32
CA TYR A 247 -6.98 8.95 11.40
C TYR A 247 -7.26 7.45 11.62
N ARG A 248 -6.20 6.65 11.77
CA ARG A 248 -6.31 5.20 12.02
C ARG A 248 -6.98 4.91 13.37
N PHE A 249 -6.66 5.67 14.43
CA PHE A 249 -7.30 5.52 15.74
C PHE A 249 -8.80 5.83 15.66
N LEU A 250 -9.15 6.95 15.05
CA LEU A 250 -10.55 7.38 14.94
C LEU A 250 -11.35 6.39 14.07
N LEU A 251 -10.81 5.95 12.94
CA LEU A 251 -11.48 4.98 12.10
C LEU A 251 -11.63 3.63 12.83
N GLY A 252 -10.59 3.13 13.47
CA GLY A 252 -10.65 1.88 14.23
C GLY A 252 -11.66 1.94 15.38
N ALA A 253 -11.67 3.03 16.15
CA ALA A 253 -12.66 3.24 17.21
C ALA A 253 -14.10 3.30 16.66
N LEU A 254 -14.31 4.00 15.55
CA LEU A 254 -15.61 4.07 14.88
C LEU A 254 -16.11 2.68 14.44
N ILE A 255 -15.23 1.85 13.88
CA ILE A 255 -15.59 0.48 13.46
C ILE A 255 -15.99 -0.36 14.67
N ILE A 256 -15.21 -0.34 15.76
CA ILE A 256 -15.54 -1.08 17.00
C ILE A 256 -16.90 -0.62 17.53
N MET A 257 -17.13 0.67 17.60
CA MET A 257 -18.42 1.21 18.05
C MET A 257 -19.57 0.70 17.16
N MET A 258 -19.40 0.71 15.84
CA MET A 258 -20.44 0.25 14.92
C MET A 258 -20.68 -1.26 14.98
N THR A 259 -19.67 -2.07 15.23
CA THR A 259 -19.85 -3.52 15.39
C THR A 259 -20.59 -3.88 16.68
N ILE A 260 -20.52 -3.03 17.72
CA ILE A 260 -21.31 -3.20 18.95
C ILE A 260 -22.78 -2.80 18.73
N VAL A 261 -23.01 -1.72 17.97
CA VAL A 261 -24.37 -1.18 17.72
C VAL A 261 -25.10 -1.96 16.61
N ARG A 262 -24.38 -2.63 15.72
CA ARG A 262 -24.92 -3.42 14.60
C ARG A 262 -24.43 -4.87 14.72
N PRO A 263 -24.96 -5.65 15.66
CA PRO A 263 -24.60 -7.05 15.81
C PRO A 263 -25.00 -7.89 14.58
#